data_ac52bb22e23d6a53890ee14e0677e505
#
_entry.id   ac52bb22e23d6a53890ee14e0677e505
#
_cell.length_a   1.000
_cell.length_b   1.000
_cell.length_c   1.000
_cell.angle_alpha   90.00
_cell.angle_beta   90.00
_cell.angle_gamma   90.00
#
_symmetry.space_group_name_H-M   'P 1'
#
loop_
_entity.id
_entity.type
_entity.pdbx_description
1 polymer ?
#
loop_
_entity_poly.entity_id
_entity_poly.type
_entity_poly.pdbx_seq_one_letter_code
_entity_poly.pdbx_strand_id
1 'polypeptide(L)'
;KRLRHVLVQSFEAVCLPRHWRFVTELPQNSMGKITMEALTRLFDPRTVQFAVAKREGDAAEILLTVPAKSPYFEGHFPEFALLPGVCQAEWSVRMSEAVFGRIGLFSGIRNLKFMQPVRPNTTVVVTMTRVAGKAAVDFVWVGTQGALFGKGRLMFEGKADA
;
A
#
# COMPACT_ATOMS: atom_id res chain seq x y z
N LYS A 1 2.15 7.34 -21.68
CA LYS A 1 2.59 7.65 -23.06
C LYS A 1 2.18 9.06 -23.50
N ARG A 2 0.91 9.49 -23.30
CA ARG A 2 0.39 10.79 -23.76
C ARG A 2 1.13 12.00 -23.16
N LEU A 3 1.37 12.03 -21.84
CA LEU A 3 2.09 13.12 -21.18
C LEU A 3 3.54 13.27 -21.68
N ARG A 4 4.24 12.14 -21.87
CA ARG A 4 5.60 12.19 -22.42
C ARG A 4 5.62 12.76 -23.84
N HIS A 5 4.64 12.42 -24.67
CA HIS A 5 4.52 12.95 -26.01
C HIS A 5 4.37 14.48 -26.04
N VAL A 6 3.56 15.03 -25.14
CA VAL A 6 3.41 16.49 -24.99
C VAL A 6 4.73 17.14 -24.56
N LEU A 7 5.42 16.58 -23.59
CA LEU A 7 6.67 17.17 -23.06
C LEU A 7 7.82 17.13 -24.08
N VAL A 8 7.90 16.09 -24.93
CA VAL A 8 8.92 16.01 -26.01
C VAL A 8 8.83 17.18 -26.99
N GLN A 9 7.67 17.78 -27.16
CA GLN A 9 7.49 18.92 -28.06
C GLN A 9 8.08 20.23 -27.52
N SER A 10 8.27 20.32 -26.18
CA SER A 10 8.64 21.57 -25.52
C SER A 10 9.97 21.49 -24.75
N PHE A 11 10.48 20.29 -24.49
CA PHE A 11 11.66 20.06 -23.68
C PHE A 11 12.65 19.09 -24.34
N GLU A 12 13.94 19.34 -24.12
CA GLU A 12 15.01 18.44 -24.56
C GLU A 12 14.89 17.06 -23.88
N ALA A 13 15.37 16.02 -24.55
CA ALA A 13 15.28 14.65 -24.09
C ALA A 13 15.86 14.41 -22.68
N VAL A 14 16.92 15.16 -22.32
CA VAL A 14 17.56 15.09 -21.00
C VAL A 14 16.68 15.61 -19.88
N CYS A 15 15.77 16.52 -20.17
CA CYS A 15 14.82 17.13 -19.22
C CYS A 15 13.55 16.28 -19.02
N LEU A 16 13.35 15.24 -19.84
CA LEU A 16 12.13 14.44 -19.76
C LEU A 16 12.12 13.53 -18.53
N PRO A 17 11.01 13.47 -17.78
CA PRO A 17 10.85 12.57 -16.64
C PRO A 17 11.06 11.11 -17.07
N ARG A 18 11.92 10.38 -16.34
CA ARG A 18 12.16 8.95 -16.55
C ARG A 18 11.14 8.07 -15.82
N HIS A 19 10.66 8.57 -14.68
CA HIS A 19 9.72 7.88 -13.81
C HIS A 19 8.52 8.76 -13.51
N TRP A 20 7.35 8.16 -13.40
CA TRP A 20 6.08 8.83 -13.14
C TRP A 20 5.38 8.16 -11.97
N ARG A 21 4.77 8.97 -11.12
CA ARG A 21 3.85 8.51 -10.07
C ARG A 21 2.56 9.31 -10.20
N PHE A 22 1.45 8.60 -10.30
CA PHE A 22 0.12 9.20 -10.34
C PHE A 22 -0.49 9.05 -8.95
N VAL A 23 -0.82 10.15 -8.32
CA VAL A 23 -1.39 10.21 -6.98
C VAL A 23 -2.65 11.05 -7.03
N THR A 24 -3.61 10.78 -6.17
CA THR A 24 -4.84 11.58 -6.05
C THR A 24 -4.53 12.97 -5.50
N GLU A 25 -3.58 13.05 -4.56
CA GLU A 25 -3.12 14.30 -3.95
C GLU A 25 -1.61 14.27 -3.76
N LEU A 26 -0.96 15.42 -3.88
CA LEU A 26 0.47 15.53 -3.57
C LEU A 26 0.68 15.48 -2.05
N PRO A 27 1.71 14.74 -1.58
CA PRO A 27 1.97 14.61 -0.16
C PRO A 27 2.39 15.96 0.43
N GLN A 28 1.69 16.37 1.48
CA GLN A 28 1.97 17.60 2.23
C GLN A 28 2.35 17.25 3.67
N ASN A 29 3.15 18.08 4.30
CA ASN A 29 3.40 18.01 5.74
C ASN A 29 2.24 18.64 6.53
N SER A 30 2.32 18.63 7.86
CA SER A 30 1.31 19.22 8.76
C SER A 30 1.05 20.72 8.54
N MET A 31 1.97 21.42 7.85
CA MET A 31 1.84 22.82 7.48
C MET A 31 1.37 23.04 6.04
N GLY A 32 0.92 22.00 5.35
CA GLY A 32 0.47 22.06 3.96
C GLY A 32 1.59 22.22 2.92
N LYS A 33 2.88 22.08 3.31
CA LYS A 33 4.02 22.22 2.39
C LYS A 33 4.39 20.87 1.77
N ILE A 34 4.66 20.90 0.46
CA ILE A 34 5.24 19.76 -0.27
C ILE A 34 6.75 19.78 0.00
N THR A 35 7.27 18.74 0.62
CA THR A 35 8.70 18.60 0.91
C THR A 35 9.38 17.65 -0.08
N MET A 36 10.67 17.87 -0.34
CA MET A 36 11.46 16.97 -1.18
C MET A 36 11.49 15.54 -0.59
N GLU A 37 11.52 15.41 0.73
CA GLU A 37 11.45 14.12 1.41
C GLU A 37 10.13 13.39 1.11
N ALA A 38 9.00 14.07 1.22
CA ALA A 38 7.69 13.50 0.90
C ALA A 38 7.59 13.08 -0.57
N LEU A 39 8.12 13.89 -1.49
CA LEU A 39 8.19 13.54 -2.92
C LEU A 39 9.10 12.34 -3.16
N THR A 40 10.27 12.28 -2.52
CA THR A 40 11.22 11.16 -2.69
C THR A 40 10.59 9.84 -2.23
N ARG A 41 9.83 9.85 -1.14
CA ARG A 41 9.09 8.66 -0.67
C ARG A 41 8.10 8.11 -1.70
N LEU A 42 7.52 8.93 -2.55
CA LEU A 42 6.65 8.45 -3.64
C LEU A 42 7.39 7.58 -4.67
N PHE A 43 8.71 7.77 -4.79
CA PHE A 43 9.54 7.02 -5.72
C PHE A 43 10.34 5.89 -5.07
N ASP A 44 10.22 5.72 -3.75
CA ASP A 44 10.81 4.57 -3.06
C ASP A 44 10.15 3.28 -3.59
N PRO A 45 10.94 2.36 -4.19
CA PRO A 45 10.41 1.11 -4.72
C PRO A 45 9.81 0.18 -3.65
N ARG A 46 10.08 0.46 -2.36
CA ARG A 46 9.46 -0.24 -1.23
C ARG A 46 8.06 0.28 -0.92
N THR A 47 7.71 1.47 -1.39
CA THR A 47 6.38 2.03 -1.19
C THR A 47 5.38 1.34 -2.10
N VAL A 48 4.43 0.61 -1.50
CA VAL A 48 3.31 0.06 -2.23
C VAL A 48 2.34 1.17 -2.62
N GLN A 49 1.88 1.14 -3.86
CA GLN A 49 0.82 2.02 -4.34
C GLN A 49 -0.50 1.26 -4.34
N PHE A 50 -1.51 1.87 -3.79
CA PHE A 50 -2.85 1.31 -3.74
C PHE A 50 -3.91 2.39 -3.97
N ALA A 51 -5.10 1.97 -4.36
CA ALA A 51 -6.26 2.84 -4.51
C ALA A 51 -7.39 2.34 -3.60
N VAL A 52 -8.02 3.26 -2.88
CA VAL A 52 -9.24 2.95 -2.13
C VAL A 52 -10.38 2.84 -3.15
N ALA A 53 -10.83 1.61 -3.40
CA ALA A 53 -11.89 1.32 -4.35
C ALA A 53 -13.27 1.61 -3.76
N LYS A 54 -13.44 1.34 -2.46
CA LYS A 54 -14.70 1.57 -1.74
C LYS A 54 -14.42 1.87 -0.28
N ARG A 55 -15.22 2.75 0.33
CA ARG A 55 -15.21 3.01 1.77
C ARG A 55 -16.62 3.22 2.27
N GLU A 56 -17.04 2.45 3.26
CA GLU A 56 -18.37 2.54 3.89
C GLU A 56 -18.21 2.37 5.40
N GLY A 57 -18.38 3.47 6.13
CA GLY A 57 -18.25 3.48 7.59
C GLY A 57 -16.90 2.92 8.06
N ASP A 58 -16.95 1.82 8.79
CA ASP A 58 -15.79 1.12 9.34
C ASP A 58 -15.18 0.06 8.38
N ALA A 59 -15.64 -0.04 7.14
CA ALA A 59 -15.13 -0.97 6.15
C ALA A 59 -14.56 -0.25 4.92
N ALA A 60 -13.53 -0.85 4.30
CA ALA A 60 -12.96 -0.38 3.06
C ALA A 60 -12.44 -1.53 2.20
N GLU A 61 -12.49 -1.32 0.89
CA GLU A 61 -11.85 -2.18 -0.12
C GLU A 61 -10.74 -1.39 -0.80
N ILE A 62 -9.57 -1.98 -0.83
CA ILE A 62 -8.35 -1.37 -1.36
C ILE A 62 -7.84 -2.25 -2.49
N LEU A 63 -7.64 -1.66 -3.65
CA LEU A 63 -7.06 -2.33 -4.80
C LEU A 63 -5.57 -2.01 -4.88
N LEU A 64 -4.75 -3.03 -5.02
CA LEU A 64 -3.32 -2.88 -5.28
C LEU A 64 -2.82 -3.93 -6.27
N THR A 65 -1.79 -3.57 -7.04
CA THR A 65 -1.00 -4.54 -7.83
C THR A 65 0.41 -4.59 -7.28
N VAL A 66 0.87 -5.77 -6.94
CA VAL A 66 2.22 -5.97 -6.40
C VAL A 66 3.24 -5.72 -7.51
N PRO A 67 4.14 -4.72 -7.38
CA PRO A 67 5.08 -4.36 -8.45
C PRO A 67 6.03 -5.52 -8.75
N ALA A 68 6.19 -5.87 -10.04
CA ALA A 68 7.10 -6.94 -10.45
C ALA A 68 8.55 -6.72 -10.02
N LYS A 69 8.97 -5.47 -9.97
CA LYS A 69 10.33 -5.05 -9.60
C LYS A 69 10.42 -4.58 -8.14
N SER A 70 9.56 -5.10 -7.26
CA SER A 70 9.67 -4.80 -5.84
C SER A 70 10.95 -5.42 -5.28
N PRO A 71 11.77 -4.64 -4.53
CA PRO A 71 12.99 -5.17 -3.91
C PRO A 71 12.71 -6.26 -2.87
N TYR A 72 11.48 -6.41 -2.43
CA TYR A 72 11.07 -7.48 -1.51
C TYR A 72 11.10 -8.88 -2.14
N PHE A 73 11.21 -8.99 -3.46
CA PHE A 73 11.41 -10.29 -4.13
C PHE A 73 12.88 -10.73 -4.15
N GLU A 74 13.82 -9.82 -3.92
CA GLU A 74 15.24 -10.14 -3.87
C GLU A 74 15.53 -11.06 -2.68
N GLY A 75 16.14 -12.22 -2.94
CA GLY A 75 16.43 -13.23 -1.92
C GLY A 75 15.24 -14.07 -1.43
N HIS A 76 14.02 -13.78 -1.90
CA HIS A 76 12.83 -14.57 -1.60
C HIS A 76 12.55 -15.55 -2.73
N PHE A 77 13.37 -16.59 -2.77
CA PHE A 77 13.42 -17.73 -3.66
C PHE A 77 13.66 -17.37 -5.13
N PRO A 78 14.91 -17.54 -5.64
CA PRO A 78 15.28 -17.16 -7.01
C PRO A 78 14.38 -17.76 -8.10
N GLU A 79 13.93 -19.01 -7.91
CA GLU A 79 13.07 -19.73 -8.87
C GLU A 79 11.57 -19.53 -8.63
N PHE A 80 11.20 -18.99 -7.49
CA PHE A 80 9.81 -18.84 -7.08
C PHE A 80 9.59 -17.54 -6.30
N ALA A 81 9.67 -16.42 -6.99
CA ALA A 81 9.50 -15.11 -6.37
C ALA A 81 8.12 -14.98 -5.69
N LEU A 82 8.11 -14.67 -4.40
CA LEU A 82 6.91 -14.42 -3.59
C LEU A 82 7.09 -13.20 -2.70
N LEU A 83 6.00 -12.50 -2.42
CA LEU A 83 6.00 -11.38 -1.49
C LEU A 83 6.07 -11.93 -0.05
N PRO A 84 7.09 -11.54 0.74
CA PRO A 84 7.17 -11.96 2.13
C PRO A 84 5.92 -11.62 2.92
N GLY A 85 5.52 -12.49 3.83
CA GLY A 85 4.35 -12.26 4.67
C GLY A 85 4.47 -11.00 5.53
N VAL A 86 5.69 -10.67 5.99
CA VAL A 86 5.96 -9.44 6.73
C VAL A 86 5.65 -8.18 5.90
N CYS A 87 5.87 -8.21 4.59
CA CYS A 87 5.53 -7.10 3.71
C CYS A 87 4.01 -6.95 3.56
N GLN A 88 3.27 -8.07 3.45
CA GLN A 88 1.80 -8.02 3.43
C GLN A 88 1.27 -7.41 4.74
N ALA A 89 1.85 -7.78 5.87
CA ALA A 89 1.51 -7.24 7.18
C ALA A 89 1.79 -5.74 7.27
N GLU A 90 3.01 -5.30 6.92
CA GLU A 90 3.41 -3.89 6.92
C GLU A 90 2.52 -3.04 5.99
N TRP A 91 2.26 -3.53 4.78
CA TRP A 91 1.38 -2.84 3.84
C TRP A 91 -0.04 -2.75 4.37
N SER A 92 -0.54 -3.77 5.08
CA SER A 92 -1.85 -3.72 5.73
C SER A 92 -1.91 -2.64 6.81
N VAL A 93 -0.85 -2.44 7.61
CA VAL A 93 -0.77 -1.33 8.58
C VAL A 93 -0.86 0.01 7.85
N ARG A 94 -0.03 0.24 6.83
CA ARG A 94 -0.03 1.49 6.05
C ARG A 94 -1.38 1.77 5.39
N MET A 95 -2.02 0.75 4.81
CA MET A 95 -3.35 0.87 4.22
C MET A 95 -4.40 1.22 5.26
N SER A 96 -4.34 0.60 6.45
CA SER A 96 -5.29 0.91 7.53
C SER A 96 -5.19 2.36 8.01
N GLU A 97 -3.96 2.89 8.13
CA GLU A 97 -3.73 4.30 8.49
C GLU A 97 -4.20 5.26 7.39
N ALA A 98 -3.97 4.93 6.12
CA ALA A 98 -4.42 5.74 5.00
C ALA A 98 -5.95 5.82 4.89
N VAL A 99 -6.65 4.73 5.24
CA VAL A 99 -8.11 4.65 5.14
C VAL A 99 -8.79 5.22 6.39
N PHE A 100 -8.35 4.82 7.57
CA PHE A 100 -9.06 5.11 8.83
C PHE A 100 -8.41 6.24 9.65
N GLY A 101 -7.29 6.78 9.16
CA GLY A 101 -6.46 7.71 9.92
C GLY A 101 -5.64 6.99 11.00
N ARG A 102 -5.03 7.77 11.88
CA ARG A 102 -4.22 7.25 12.99
C ARG A 102 -5.15 6.61 14.04
N ILE A 103 -5.06 5.29 14.19
CA ILE A 103 -5.87 4.53 15.16
C ILE A 103 -5.18 4.47 16.53
N GLY A 104 -3.85 4.49 16.52
CA GLY A 104 -2.96 4.36 17.68
C GLY A 104 -1.57 3.94 17.24
N LEU A 105 -0.73 3.52 18.18
CA LEU A 105 0.57 2.92 17.85
C LEU A 105 0.35 1.44 17.51
N PHE A 106 0.88 1.00 16.39
CA PHE A 106 0.83 -0.41 16.03
C PHE A 106 1.55 -1.26 17.07
N SER A 107 0.84 -2.23 17.68
CA SER A 107 1.36 -3.07 18.77
C SER A 107 1.54 -4.54 18.37
N GLY A 108 0.95 -4.97 17.25
CA GLY A 108 1.12 -6.34 16.77
C GLY A 108 0.00 -6.83 15.88
N ILE A 109 0.07 -8.12 15.53
CA ILE A 109 -0.92 -8.79 14.69
C ILE A 109 -1.39 -10.06 15.39
N ARG A 110 -2.71 -10.26 15.37
CA ARG A 110 -3.33 -11.51 15.84
C ARG A 110 -3.96 -12.28 14.68
N ASN A 111 -4.07 -13.59 14.83
CA ASN A 111 -4.72 -14.50 13.88
C ASN A 111 -4.15 -14.39 12.45
N LEU A 112 -2.86 -14.04 12.33
CA LEU A 112 -2.19 -13.92 11.05
C LEU A 112 -2.09 -15.29 10.37
N LYS A 113 -2.59 -15.36 9.13
CA LYS A 113 -2.53 -16.57 8.30
C LYS A 113 -2.18 -16.19 6.87
N PHE A 114 -1.21 -16.87 6.30
CA PHE A 114 -0.89 -16.83 4.87
C PHE A 114 -1.34 -18.14 4.23
N MET A 115 -2.16 -18.06 3.20
CA MET A 115 -2.80 -19.21 2.57
C MET A 115 -2.15 -19.59 1.25
N GLN A 116 -1.85 -18.58 0.44
CA GLN A 116 -1.24 -18.74 -0.87
C GLN A 116 -0.14 -17.69 -1.07
N PRO A 117 0.91 -17.98 -1.87
CA PRO A 117 1.97 -17.03 -2.16
C PRO A 117 1.46 -15.90 -3.07
N VAL A 118 1.74 -14.66 -2.67
CA VAL A 118 1.52 -13.49 -3.53
C VAL A 118 2.73 -13.31 -4.44
N ARG A 119 2.52 -13.35 -5.75
CA ARG A 119 3.55 -13.28 -6.78
C ARG A 119 3.73 -11.87 -7.36
N PRO A 120 4.83 -11.62 -8.07
CA PRO A 120 4.98 -10.39 -8.86
C PRO A 120 3.78 -10.18 -9.80
N ASN A 121 3.37 -8.92 -9.97
CA ASN A 121 2.20 -8.52 -10.78
C ASN A 121 0.84 -9.07 -10.32
N THR A 122 0.76 -9.69 -9.15
CA THR A 122 -0.54 -10.09 -8.60
C THR A 122 -1.36 -8.85 -8.24
N THR A 123 -2.59 -8.77 -8.75
CA THR A 123 -3.56 -7.77 -8.33
C THR A 123 -4.46 -8.37 -7.26
N VAL A 124 -4.58 -7.63 -6.16
CA VAL A 124 -5.37 -8.05 -4.99
C VAL A 124 -6.33 -6.96 -4.55
N VAL A 125 -7.44 -7.39 -3.97
CA VAL A 125 -8.35 -6.57 -3.19
C VAL A 125 -8.07 -6.86 -1.71
N VAL A 126 -7.76 -5.82 -0.96
CA VAL A 126 -7.58 -5.91 0.48
C VAL A 126 -8.81 -5.32 1.15
N THR A 127 -9.63 -6.18 1.76
CA THR A 127 -10.75 -5.72 2.57
C THR A 127 -10.26 -5.44 3.99
N MET A 128 -10.62 -4.28 4.51
CA MET A 128 -10.29 -3.85 5.86
C MET A 128 -11.54 -3.47 6.62
N THR A 129 -11.63 -3.87 7.89
CA THR A 129 -12.78 -3.55 8.75
C THR A 129 -12.30 -3.19 10.15
N ARG A 130 -12.68 -2.01 10.65
CA ARG A 130 -12.45 -1.63 12.04
C ARG A 130 -13.26 -2.52 12.97
N VAL A 131 -12.64 -2.98 14.04
CA VAL A 131 -13.32 -3.80 15.04
C VAL A 131 -14.03 -2.89 16.04
N ALA A 132 -15.36 -2.99 16.13
CA ALA A 132 -16.16 -2.17 17.04
C ALA A 132 -15.63 -2.25 18.48
N GLY A 133 -15.49 -1.08 19.12
CA GLY A 133 -15.04 -0.97 20.52
C GLY A 133 -13.58 -1.35 20.78
N LYS A 134 -12.76 -1.53 19.74
CA LYS A 134 -11.35 -1.90 19.86
C LYS A 134 -10.47 -1.04 18.94
N ALA A 135 -9.26 -0.76 19.39
CA ALA A 135 -8.20 -0.21 18.52
C ALA A 135 -7.60 -1.34 17.67
N ALA A 136 -8.38 -1.84 16.72
CA ALA A 136 -8.01 -2.98 15.88
C ALA A 136 -8.67 -2.92 14.50
N VAL A 137 -8.00 -3.49 13.50
CA VAL A 137 -8.48 -3.61 12.12
C VAL A 137 -8.29 -5.02 11.63
N ASP A 138 -9.36 -5.66 11.19
CA ASP A 138 -9.28 -6.92 10.45
C ASP A 138 -8.90 -6.65 9.00
N PHE A 139 -8.07 -7.49 8.42
CA PHE A 139 -7.72 -7.41 7.02
C PHE A 139 -7.77 -8.78 6.35
N VAL A 140 -8.14 -8.78 5.07
CA VAL A 140 -8.18 -9.97 4.21
C VAL A 140 -7.64 -9.60 2.83
N TRP A 141 -6.67 -10.35 2.32
CA TRP A 141 -6.09 -10.22 0.99
C TRP A 141 -6.69 -11.26 0.05
N VAL A 142 -7.38 -10.81 -0.98
CA VAL A 142 -8.05 -11.69 -1.95
C VAL A 142 -7.61 -11.30 -3.36
N GLY A 143 -7.25 -12.27 -4.16
CA GLY A 143 -6.99 -12.07 -5.59
C GLY A 143 -8.28 -11.78 -6.35
N THR A 144 -8.16 -11.13 -7.51
CA THR A 144 -9.31 -10.79 -8.38
C THR A 144 -10.13 -12.00 -8.84
N GLN A 145 -9.58 -13.21 -8.72
CA GLN A 145 -10.26 -14.49 -9.03
C GLN A 145 -10.74 -15.22 -7.76
N GLY A 146 -10.77 -14.57 -6.61
CA GLY A 146 -11.25 -15.13 -5.35
C GLY A 146 -10.22 -15.93 -4.55
N ALA A 147 -8.95 -16.01 -4.99
CA ALA A 147 -7.90 -16.69 -4.25
C ALA A 147 -7.59 -15.95 -2.93
N LEU A 148 -7.66 -16.65 -1.80
CA LEU A 148 -7.33 -16.09 -0.49
C LEU A 148 -5.83 -16.16 -0.25
N PHE A 149 -5.16 -15.02 -0.18
CA PHE A 149 -3.71 -14.93 0.04
C PHE A 149 -3.34 -14.85 1.51
N GLY A 150 -4.05 -14.04 2.28
CA GLY A 150 -3.76 -13.90 3.70
C GLY A 150 -4.83 -13.12 4.45
N LYS A 151 -4.81 -13.22 5.77
CA LYS A 151 -5.68 -12.47 6.67
C LYS A 151 -5.08 -12.32 8.05
N GLY A 152 -5.56 -11.36 8.80
CA GLY A 152 -5.15 -11.14 10.18
C GLY A 152 -5.90 -9.98 10.81
N ARG A 153 -5.53 -9.69 12.06
CA ARG A 153 -6.03 -8.55 12.83
C ARG A 153 -4.86 -7.70 13.30
N LEU A 154 -4.82 -6.46 12.85
CA LEU A 154 -3.89 -5.44 13.33
C LEU A 154 -4.38 -4.94 14.69
N MET A 155 -3.46 -4.86 15.64
CA MET A 155 -3.70 -4.34 16.99
C MET A 155 -2.97 -3.03 17.16
N PHE A 156 -3.64 -2.06 17.79
CA PHE A 156 -3.07 -0.76 18.09
C PHE A 156 -3.24 -0.46 19.58
N GLU A 157 -2.36 0.36 20.14
CA GLU A 157 -2.37 0.82 21.53
C GLU A 157 -2.29 2.34 21.60
N GLY A 158 -2.84 2.90 22.69
CA GLY A 158 -2.93 4.34 22.85
C GLY A 158 -4.11 4.95 22.08
N LYS A 159 -4.59 6.09 22.56
CA LYS A 159 -5.53 6.92 21.79
C LYS A 159 -4.75 7.59 20.67
N ALA A 160 -5.34 7.67 19.47
CA ALA A 160 -4.94 8.68 18.52
C ALA A 160 -5.15 10.03 19.20
N ASP A 161 -4.10 10.79 19.42
CA ASP A 161 -4.24 12.18 19.84
C ASP A 161 -5.05 12.89 18.76
N ALA A 162 -6.16 13.49 19.19
CA ALA A 162 -7.11 14.20 18.34
C ALA A 162 -6.48 15.48 17.76
#